data_6a9307dabedd09a2f5f69624a2ddd7f3
#
_entry.id   6a9307dabedd09a2f5f69624a2ddd7f3
#
_cell.length_a   1.000
_cell.length_b   1.000
_cell.length_c   1.000
_cell.angle_alpha   90.00
_cell.angle_beta   90.00
_cell.angle_gamma   90.00
#
_symmetry.space_group_name_H-M   'P 1'
#
loop_
_entity.id
_entity.type
_entity.pdbx_description
1 polymer ?
#
loop_
_entity_poly.entity_id
_entity_poly.type
_entity_poly.pdbx_seq_one_letter_code
_entity_poly.pdbx_strand_id
1 'polypeptide(L)'
;MSQSEIISYEPATGAEFWRGKLGDIDDVIARARRAWPVWAAQPLTTRMELVRRFANEVRKDFEKLATTIARETGKPLWEANAEVDAVLGQIETSIRAYAERTSQRKLDNAMQGTAALRHKPHGVMAVLGPYNFPAHLPNGHIVPA
;
A
#
# COMPACT_ATOMS: atom_id res chain seq x y z
N MET A 1 3.16 20.62 -25.36
CA MET A 1 3.63 19.28 -25.03
C MET A 1 2.40 18.43 -24.79
N SER A 2 2.20 17.37 -25.57
CA SER A 2 1.07 16.44 -25.41
C SER A 2 1.17 15.82 -24.02
N GLN A 3 0.17 16.04 -23.15
CA GLN A 3 0.07 15.27 -21.92
C GLN A 3 -0.11 13.81 -22.32
N SER A 4 0.90 13.00 -22.04
CA SER A 4 0.81 11.56 -22.26
C SER A 4 -0.26 10.98 -21.34
N GLU A 5 -1.19 10.24 -21.93
CA GLU A 5 -2.28 9.56 -21.22
C GLU A 5 -1.92 8.09 -21.04
N ILE A 6 -2.42 7.50 -19.96
CA ILE A 6 -2.44 6.06 -19.75
C ILE A 6 -3.84 5.57 -20.12
N ILE A 7 -3.89 4.52 -20.93
CA ILE A 7 -5.15 3.87 -21.31
C ILE A 7 -5.09 2.42 -20.84
N SER A 8 -6.11 1.98 -20.11
CA SER A 8 -6.32 0.58 -19.76
C SER A 8 -7.34 -0.03 -20.69
N TYR A 9 -7.06 -1.23 -21.15
CA TYR A 9 -7.94 -2.00 -22.04
C TYR A 9 -8.37 -3.28 -21.32
N GLU A 10 -9.63 -3.67 -21.49
CA GLU A 10 -10.16 -4.93 -21.02
C GLU A 10 -9.62 -6.07 -21.90
N PRO A 11 -8.79 -7.01 -21.39
CA PRO A 11 -8.17 -8.05 -22.22
C PRO A 11 -9.16 -8.96 -22.93
N ALA A 12 -10.33 -9.19 -22.33
CA ALA A 12 -11.36 -10.09 -22.88
C ALA A 12 -12.03 -9.53 -24.14
N THR A 13 -12.14 -8.21 -24.25
CA THR A 13 -12.89 -7.54 -25.32
C THR A 13 -12.02 -6.66 -26.21
N GLY A 14 -10.85 -6.26 -25.72
CA GLY A 14 -10.00 -5.25 -26.36
C GLY A 14 -10.54 -3.82 -26.24
N ALA A 15 -11.68 -3.63 -25.56
CA ALA A 15 -12.28 -2.32 -25.40
C ALA A 15 -11.50 -1.44 -24.40
N GLU A 16 -11.48 -0.14 -24.63
CA GLU A 16 -10.97 0.81 -23.65
C GLU A 16 -11.84 0.75 -22.39
N PHE A 17 -11.19 0.51 -21.26
CA PHE A 17 -11.84 0.40 -19.96
C PHE A 17 -11.69 1.68 -19.14
N TRP A 18 -10.50 2.24 -19.16
CA TRP A 18 -10.19 3.44 -18.40
C TRP A 18 -9.11 4.27 -19.10
N ARG A 19 -9.18 5.58 -18.89
CA ARG A 19 -8.22 6.55 -19.39
C ARG A 19 -7.86 7.56 -18.31
N GLY A 20 -6.59 7.88 -18.15
CA GLY A 20 -6.13 8.88 -17.19
C GLY A 20 -4.90 9.63 -17.67
N LYS A 21 -4.66 10.78 -17.06
CA LYS A 21 -3.47 11.57 -17.30
C LYS A 21 -2.30 11.05 -16.47
N LEU A 22 -1.09 11.09 -17.02
CA LEU A 22 0.12 10.90 -16.23
C LEU A 22 0.24 12.01 -15.20
N GLY A 23 0.54 11.61 -13.94
CA GLY A 23 0.86 12.57 -12.89
C GLY A 23 2.22 13.22 -13.11
N ASP A 24 2.39 14.43 -12.60
CA ASP A 24 3.70 15.05 -12.48
C ASP A 24 4.47 14.38 -11.34
N ILE A 25 5.55 13.68 -11.67
CA ILE A 25 6.36 12.91 -10.72
C ILE A 25 6.98 13.83 -9.67
N ASP A 26 7.49 14.99 -10.07
CA ASP A 26 8.14 15.93 -9.15
C ASP A 26 7.14 16.52 -8.16
N ASP A 27 5.93 16.88 -8.59
CA ASP A 27 4.86 17.33 -7.70
C ASP A 27 4.42 16.22 -6.74
N VAL A 28 4.23 14.98 -7.23
CA VAL A 28 3.85 13.84 -6.37
C VAL A 28 4.90 13.60 -5.29
N ILE A 29 6.19 13.57 -5.65
CA ILE A 29 7.28 13.39 -4.70
C ILE A 29 7.36 14.57 -3.71
N ALA A 30 7.20 15.80 -4.18
CA ALA A 30 7.20 16.98 -3.33
C ALA A 30 6.05 16.95 -2.30
N ARG A 31 4.84 16.55 -2.72
CA ARG A 31 3.70 16.37 -1.80
C ARG A 31 3.96 15.27 -0.77
N ALA A 32 4.49 14.14 -1.20
CA ALA A 32 4.83 13.04 -0.30
C ALA A 32 5.90 13.45 0.74
N ARG A 33 6.93 14.18 0.33
CA ARG A 33 7.96 14.72 1.22
C ARG A 33 7.40 15.73 2.23
N ARG A 34 6.45 16.57 1.84
CA ARG A 34 5.77 17.49 2.77
C ARG A 34 4.88 16.74 3.77
N ALA A 35 4.21 15.68 3.35
CA ALA A 35 3.33 14.88 4.23
C ALA A 35 4.11 13.98 5.21
N TRP A 36 5.28 13.50 4.80
CA TRP A 36 6.06 12.54 5.57
C TRP A 36 6.35 12.96 7.03
N PRO A 37 6.85 14.16 7.36
CA PRO A 37 7.14 14.52 8.75
C PRO A 37 5.91 14.47 9.65
N VAL A 38 4.76 14.90 9.13
CA VAL A 38 3.49 14.87 9.87
C VAL A 38 3.03 13.44 10.11
N TRP A 39 3.14 12.57 9.10
CA TRP A 39 2.82 11.15 9.21
C TRP A 39 3.77 10.43 10.19
N ALA A 40 5.06 10.64 10.07
CA ALA A 40 6.08 10.02 10.91
C ALA A 40 5.97 10.42 12.39
N ALA A 41 5.46 11.61 12.68
CA ALA A 41 5.23 12.09 14.03
C ALA A 41 3.94 11.56 14.69
N GLN A 42 3.05 10.93 13.91
CA GLN A 42 1.81 10.37 14.47
C GLN A 42 2.12 9.20 15.42
N PRO A 43 1.38 9.09 16.54
CA PRO A 43 1.42 7.90 17.38
C PRO A 43 1.11 6.64 16.56
N LEU A 44 1.73 5.51 16.91
CA LEU A 44 1.48 4.23 16.23
C LEU A 44 -0.02 3.86 16.26
N THR A 45 -0.69 4.10 17.38
CA THR A 45 -2.13 3.85 17.54
C THR A 45 -2.95 4.59 16.49
N THR A 46 -2.67 5.87 16.29
CA THR A 46 -3.34 6.70 15.26
C THR A 46 -3.10 6.15 13.85
N ARG A 47 -1.86 5.77 13.54
CA ARG A 47 -1.54 5.15 12.23
C ARG A 47 -2.28 3.84 12.04
N MET A 48 -2.32 2.97 13.05
CA MET A 48 -3.08 1.71 13.01
C MET A 48 -4.58 1.93 12.81
N GLU A 49 -5.18 2.92 13.47
CA GLU A 49 -6.58 3.30 13.28
C GLU A 49 -6.86 3.77 11.84
N LEU A 50 -5.97 4.57 11.26
CA LEU A 50 -6.09 5.04 9.89
C LEU A 50 -6.00 3.89 8.87
N VAL A 51 -5.10 2.94 9.08
CA VAL A 51 -4.99 1.75 8.22
C VAL A 51 -6.25 0.86 8.32
N ARG A 52 -6.83 0.73 9.52
CA ARG A 52 -8.10 0.02 9.72
C ARG A 52 -9.28 0.75 9.06
N ARG A 53 -9.31 2.07 9.10
CA ARG A 53 -10.31 2.86 8.35
C ARG A 53 -10.16 2.65 6.85
N PHE A 54 -8.94 2.63 6.33
CA PHE A 54 -8.68 2.26 4.93
C PHE A 54 -9.27 0.88 4.59
N ALA A 55 -9.05 -0.15 5.43
CA ALA A 55 -9.66 -1.46 5.23
C ALA A 55 -11.20 -1.40 5.18
N ASN A 56 -11.82 -0.56 6.00
CA ASN A 56 -13.27 -0.40 5.98
C ASN A 56 -13.78 0.25 4.69
N GLU A 57 -13.03 1.21 4.11
CA GLU A 57 -13.39 1.78 2.81
C GLU A 57 -13.22 0.74 1.69
N VAL A 58 -12.14 -0.02 1.68
CA VAL A 58 -11.97 -1.14 0.72
C VAL A 58 -13.12 -2.14 0.82
N ARG A 59 -13.59 -2.45 2.04
CA ARG A 59 -14.72 -3.39 2.24
C ARG A 59 -16.04 -2.86 1.68
N LYS A 60 -16.27 -1.55 1.75
CA LYS A 60 -17.48 -0.93 1.17
C LYS A 60 -17.48 -1.03 -0.36
N ASP A 61 -16.31 -0.91 -0.98
CA ASP A 61 -16.13 -0.95 -2.43
C ASP A 61 -15.67 -2.33 -2.94
N PHE A 62 -15.84 -3.40 -2.14
CA PHE A 62 -15.32 -4.74 -2.43
C PHE A 62 -15.68 -5.23 -3.84
N GLU A 63 -16.96 -5.28 -4.17
CA GLU A 63 -17.44 -5.77 -5.45
C GLU A 63 -16.96 -4.92 -6.63
N LYS A 64 -16.93 -3.60 -6.44
CA LYS A 64 -16.44 -2.68 -7.45
C LYS A 64 -14.97 -2.88 -7.73
N LEU A 65 -14.16 -3.01 -6.66
CA LEU A 65 -12.71 -3.23 -6.78
C LEU A 65 -12.42 -4.59 -7.44
N ALA A 66 -13.09 -5.66 -7.01
CA ALA A 66 -12.93 -6.99 -7.59
C ALA A 66 -13.31 -7.02 -9.08
N THR A 67 -14.43 -6.39 -9.43
CA THR A 67 -14.85 -6.26 -10.83
C THR A 67 -13.83 -5.48 -11.66
N THR A 68 -13.29 -4.39 -11.12
CA THR A 68 -12.25 -3.60 -11.80
C THR A 68 -10.99 -4.43 -12.03
N ILE A 69 -10.51 -5.15 -11.01
CA ILE A 69 -9.36 -6.05 -11.12
C ILE A 69 -9.61 -7.13 -12.19
N ALA A 70 -10.76 -7.79 -12.15
CA ALA A 70 -11.09 -8.84 -13.12
C ALA A 70 -11.08 -8.30 -14.56
N ARG A 71 -11.66 -7.13 -14.78
CA ARG A 71 -11.75 -6.52 -16.11
C ARG A 71 -10.40 -6.03 -16.62
N GLU A 72 -9.56 -5.42 -15.77
CA GLU A 72 -8.25 -4.93 -16.18
C GLU A 72 -7.20 -6.02 -16.37
N THR A 73 -7.28 -7.10 -15.59
CA THR A 73 -6.28 -8.19 -15.64
C THR A 73 -6.70 -9.36 -16.49
N GLY A 74 -8.00 -9.49 -16.78
CA GLY A 74 -8.58 -10.66 -17.46
C GLY A 74 -8.72 -11.91 -16.60
N LYS A 75 -8.45 -11.81 -15.27
CA LYS A 75 -8.61 -12.96 -14.36
C LYS A 75 -10.07 -13.23 -14.02
N PRO A 76 -10.42 -14.47 -13.64
CA PRO A 76 -11.76 -14.80 -13.18
C PRO A 76 -12.20 -13.96 -11.99
N LEU A 77 -13.49 -13.61 -11.91
CA LEU A 77 -14.01 -12.76 -10.82
C LEU A 77 -13.79 -13.36 -9.43
N TRP A 78 -13.86 -14.70 -9.30
CA TRP A 78 -13.59 -15.36 -8.00
C TRP A 78 -12.14 -15.16 -7.53
N GLU A 79 -11.18 -15.11 -8.47
CA GLU A 79 -9.78 -14.84 -8.15
C GLU A 79 -9.58 -13.35 -7.77
N ALA A 80 -10.26 -12.44 -8.45
CA ALA A 80 -10.26 -11.02 -8.10
C ALA A 80 -10.91 -10.78 -6.73
N ASN A 81 -11.97 -11.50 -6.37
CA ASN A 81 -12.55 -11.48 -5.03
C ASN A 81 -11.52 -11.94 -3.98
N ALA A 82 -10.82 -13.05 -4.23
CA ALA A 82 -9.76 -13.52 -3.33
C ALA A 82 -8.61 -12.52 -3.19
N GLU A 83 -8.30 -11.76 -4.22
CA GLU A 83 -7.30 -10.69 -4.15
C GLU A 83 -7.76 -9.55 -3.24
N VAL A 84 -9.01 -9.12 -3.30
CA VAL A 84 -9.55 -8.09 -2.40
C VAL A 84 -9.59 -8.58 -0.95
N ASP A 85 -9.96 -9.86 -0.72
CA ASP A 85 -9.87 -10.48 0.61
C ASP A 85 -8.43 -10.45 1.14
N ALA A 86 -7.44 -10.74 0.30
CA ALA A 86 -6.04 -10.67 0.66
C ALA A 86 -5.59 -9.22 1.01
N VAL A 87 -6.09 -8.20 0.30
CA VAL A 87 -5.88 -6.79 0.65
C VAL A 87 -6.38 -6.50 2.06
N LEU A 88 -7.59 -6.94 2.39
CA LEU A 88 -8.19 -6.75 3.72
C LEU A 88 -7.42 -7.50 4.82
N GLY A 89 -7.03 -8.75 4.56
CA GLY A 89 -6.27 -9.59 5.49
C GLY A 89 -4.86 -9.05 5.79
N GLN A 90 -4.26 -8.35 4.83
CA GLN A 90 -2.91 -7.78 4.96
C GLN A 90 -2.82 -6.71 6.05
N ILE A 91 -3.92 -6.04 6.39
CA ILE A 91 -3.94 -4.96 7.39
C ILE A 91 -3.52 -5.48 8.77
N GLU A 92 -4.24 -6.45 9.31
CA GLU A 92 -3.92 -7.01 10.64
C GLU A 92 -2.61 -7.82 10.62
N THR A 93 -2.26 -8.43 9.49
CA THR A 93 -0.96 -9.08 9.30
C THR A 93 0.18 -8.08 9.41
N SER A 94 0.07 -6.90 8.79
CA SER A 94 1.07 -5.85 8.87
C SER A 94 1.20 -5.28 10.28
N ILE A 95 0.08 -5.08 10.99
CA ILE A 95 0.08 -4.60 12.38
C ILE A 95 0.80 -5.59 13.31
N ARG A 96 0.51 -6.89 13.17
CA ARG A 96 1.22 -7.93 13.95
C ARG A 96 2.71 -7.98 13.62
N ALA A 97 3.04 -7.97 12.32
CA ALA A 97 4.43 -7.99 11.86
C ALA A 97 5.22 -6.77 12.37
N TYR A 98 4.59 -5.60 12.45
CA TYR A 98 5.20 -4.42 13.05
C TYR A 98 5.57 -4.67 14.52
N ALA A 99 4.62 -5.16 15.32
CA ALA A 99 4.85 -5.45 16.74
C ALA A 99 5.96 -6.48 16.96
N GLU A 100 6.02 -7.52 16.14
CA GLU A 100 7.00 -8.60 16.24
C GLU A 100 8.41 -8.20 15.78
N ARG A 101 8.51 -7.40 14.72
CA ARG A 101 9.79 -7.15 14.03
C ARG A 101 10.42 -5.83 14.39
N THR A 102 9.64 -4.81 14.76
CA THR A 102 10.13 -3.44 14.98
C THR A 102 10.09 -3.00 16.44
N SER A 103 9.77 -3.92 17.37
CA SER A 103 9.82 -3.61 18.81
C SER A 103 11.22 -3.15 19.21
N GLN A 104 11.29 -2.13 20.07
CA GLN A 104 12.56 -1.68 20.64
C GLN A 104 13.14 -2.80 21.51
N ARG A 105 14.37 -3.18 21.23
CA ARG A 105 15.10 -4.18 22.03
C ARG A 105 16.26 -3.50 22.74
N LYS A 106 16.31 -3.67 24.06
CA LYS A 106 17.53 -3.41 24.84
C LYS A 106 18.34 -4.69 24.85
N LEU A 107 19.63 -4.56 24.54
CA LEU A 107 20.59 -5.65 24.64
C LEU A 107 21.44 -5.39 25.88
N ASP A 108 21.25 -6.20 26.92
CA ASP A 108 22.08 -6.14 28.11
C ASP A 108 23.45 -6.76 27.79
N ASN A 109 24.53 -6.14 28.29
CA ASN A 109 25.92 -6.60 28.25
C ASN A 109 26.71 -6.40 26.95
N ALA A 110 26.49 -5.34 26.20
CA ALA A 110 27.48 -4.93 25.20
C ALA A 110 28.57 -4.10 25.86
N MET A 111 29.72 -4.69 26.18
CA MET A 111 30.97 -3.99 26.55
C MET A 111 30.81 -2.82 27.58
N GLN A 112 30.23 -3.09 28.74
CA GLN A 112 29.99 -2.10 29.80
C GLN A 112 29.02 -0.95 29.45
N GLY A 113 28.20 -1.09 28.38
CA GLY A 113 27.22 -0.10 27.99
C GLY A 113 25.86 -0.71 27.74
N THR A 114 24.84 0.14 27.50
CA THR A 114 23.51 -0.29 27.07
C THR A 114 23.39 -0.13 25.56
N ALA A 115 23.13 -1.24 24.84
CA ALA A 115 22.81 -1.19 23.43
C ALA A 115 21.28 -1.20 23.22
N ALA A 116 20.77 -0.41 22.29
CA ALA A 116 19.37 -0.36 21.96
C ALA A 116 19.17 -0.41 20.43
N LEU A 117 18.30 -1.29 19.97
CA LEU A 117 17.85 -1.31 18.58
C LEU A 117 16.61 -0.41 18.45
N ARG A 118 16.67 0.55 17.53
CA ARG A 118 15.56 1.45 17.21
C ARG A 118 15.36 1.49 15.71
N HIS A 119 14.12 1.36 15.27
CA HIS A 119 13.75 1.56 13.87
C HIS A 119 13.35 3.02 13.64
N LYS A 120 13.76 3.55 12.50
CA LYS A 120 13.40 4.90 12.05
C LYS A 120 12.75 4.81 10.66
N PRO A 121 11.78 5.68 10.35
CA PRO A 121 11.18 5.70 9.02
C PRO A 121 12.21 6.10 7.95
N HIS A 122 12.13 5.46 6.80
CA HIS A 122 12.98 5.76 5.64
C HIS A 122 12.62 7.08 4.94
N GLY A 123 11.38 7.54 5.07
CA GLY A 123 10.85 8.69 4.36
C GLY A 123 9.87 8.27 3.27
N VAL A 124 10.01 8.87 2.10
CA VAL A 124 9.14 8.56 0.94
C VAL A 124 9.60 7.29 0.26
N MET A 125 8.66 6.41 -0.04
CA MET A 125 8.88 5.15 -0.72
C MET A 125 8.07 5.12 -2.03
N ALA A 126 8.69 4.65 -3.11
CA ALA A 126 8.00 4.28 -4.33
C ALA A 126 7.62 2.81 -4.30
N VAL A 127 6.37 2.49 -4.59
CA VAL A 127 5.88 1.12 -4.67
C VAL A 127 5.53 0.81 -6.12
N LEU A 128 6.17 -0.22 -6.69
CA LEU A 128 5.91 -0.71 -8.03
C LEU A 128 5.20 -2.06 -7.91
N GLY A 129 3.90 -2.05 -8.20
CA GLY A 129 3.09 -3.27 -8.17
C GLY A 129 3.14 -4.02 -9.50
N PRO A 130 3.06 -5.36 -9.51
CA PRO A 130 2.94 -6.14 -10.72
C PRO A 130 1.52 -6.08 -11.29
N TYR A 131 1.41 -6.27 -12.59
CA TYR A 131 0.11 -6.22 -13.29
C TYR A 131 -0.85 -7.35 -12.89
N ASN A 132 -0.33 -8.52 -12.51
CA ASN A 132 -1.13 -9.72 -12.21
C ASN A 132 -1.77 -9.73 -10.81
N PHE A 133 -1.27 -8.92 -9.88
CA PHE A 133 -1.85 -8.68 -8.55
C PHE A 133 -1.79 -7.18 -8.22
N PRO A 134 -2.58 -6.37 -8.95
CA PRO A 134 -2.43 -4.91 -8.92
C PRO A 134 -2.83 -4.26 -7.60
N ALA A 135 -3.64 -4.92 -6.78
CA ALA A 135 -4.07 -4.43 -5.48
C ALA A 135 -3.32 -5.08 -4.32
N HIS A 136 -3.26 -6.40 -4.26
CA HIS A 136 -2.72 -7.14 -3.11
C HIS A 136 -1.23 -6.92 -2.90
N LEU A 137 -0.39 -7.08 -3.93
CA LEU A 137 1.06 -6.98 -3.75
C LEU A 137 1.53 -5.56 -3.43
N PRO A 138 1.09 -4.48 -4.12
CA PRO A 138 1.43 -3.13 -3.70
C PRO A 138 0.93 -2.82 -2.28
N ASN A 139 -0.28 -3.27 -1.92
CA ASN A 139 -0.82 -3.07 -0.58
C ASN A 139 0.05 -3.69 0.52
N GLY A 140 0.69 -4.82 0.24
CA GLY A 140 1.65 -5.46 1.13
C GLY A 140 2.90 -4.63 1.45
N HIS A 141 3.19 -3.60 0.65
CA HIS A 141 4.26 -2.63 0.88
C HIS A 141 3.74 -1.29 1.40
N ILE A 142 2.57 -0.85 0.92
CA ILE A 142 1.97 0.45 1.31
C ILE A 142 1.55 0.44 2.78
N VAL A 143 0.87 -0.61 3.21
CA VAL A 143 0.31 -0.68 4.57
C VAL A 143 1.39 -0.71 5.67
N PRO A 144 2.47 -1.50 5.58
CA PRO A 144 3.51 -1.48 6.61
C PRO A 144 4.41 -0.25 6.56
N ALA A 145 4.41 0.55 5.50
CA ALA A 145 5.20 1.78 5.37
C ALA A 145 4.56 2.97 6.10
#